data_91acc6d203333b09ea7674507b90e391
#
_entry.id   91acc6d203333b09ea7674507b90e391
#
_cell.length_a   1.000
_cell.length_b   1.000
_cell.length_c   1.000
_cell.angle_alpha   90.00
_cell.angle_beta   90.00
_cell.angle_gamma   90.00
#
_symmetry.space_group_name_H-M   'P 1'
#
loop_
_entity.id
_entity.type
_entity.pdbx_description
1 polymer ?
#
loop_
_entity_poly.entity_id
_entity_poly.type
_entity_poly.pdbx_seq_one_letter_code
_entity_poly.pdbx_strand_id
1 'polypeptide(L)'
;MASAGTVEYVPRPEEARGRPGAGRWNHNIHYGLELLRAVPSSASVALDIGCGEGWLVRELNRVVDHVIGIDADEESIANARSYGPVEGVDYIVGDFFAYPFEPASFDFITSVGALHHMGEEAALSRMAELLRPSGTLAVVGLGRSRLPVDLAWELAGAVATRAHKLTRAYWATPAPKVWPPPHSYDELRCMSGIVLPGRHFHRGAMWRYIITWTKPGTALS
;
A
#
# COMPACT_ATOMS: atom_id res chain seq x y z
N MET A 1 -9.50 -24.05 14.80
CA MET A 1 -9.06 -23.05 13.82
C MET A 1 -9.51 -21.70 14.34
N ALA A 2 -8.63 -20.95 14.99
CA ALA A 2 -8.94 -19.59 15.47
C ALA A 2 -8.85 -18.63 14.27
N SER A 3 -9.94 -17.94 13.99
CA SER A 3 -9.97 -16.82 13.04
C SER A 3 -9.01 -15.75 13.57
N ALA A 4 -7.96 -15.44 12.81
CA ALA A 4 -7.13 -14.29 13.09
C ALA A 4 -8.04 -13.04 13.05
N GLY A 5 -8.23 -12.41 14.20
CA GLY A 5 -9.05 -11.21 14.31
C GLY A 5 -8.41 -10.09 13.49
N THR A 6 -9.11 -9.61 12.48
CA THR A 6 -8.78 -8.36 11.78
C THR A 6 -9.08 -7.20 12.73
N VAL A 7 -8.13 -6.30 12.88
CA VAL A 7 -8.35 -5.06 13.65
C VAL A 7 -9.39 -4.22 12.91
N GLU A 8 -10.52 -3.96 13.54
CA GLU A 8 -11.56 -3.09 12.99
C GLU A 8 -11.12 -1.62 13.22
N TYR A 9 -10.18 -1.16 12.38
CA TYR A 9 -9.75 0.25 12.39
C TYR A 9 -10.78 1.09 11.62
N VAL A 10 -11.59 1.82 12.36
CA VAL A 10 -12.44 2.89 11.83
C VAL A 10 -11.88 4.22 12.34
N PRO A 11 -11.23 5.04 11.49
CA PRO A 11 -10.76 6.35 11.92
C PRO A 11 -11.96 7.20 12.34
N ARG A 12 -11.99 7.63 13.59
CA ARG A 12 -13.03 8.55 14.09
C ARG A 12 -12.86 9.92 13.45
N PRO A 13 -13.92 10.57 12.95
CA PRO A 13 -13.83 11.88 12.31
C PRO A 13 -13.18 12.97 13.17
N GLU A 14 -13.31 12.88 14.48
CA GLU A 14 -12.74 13.79 15.49
C GLU A 14 -11.23 13.63 15.63
N GLU A 15 -10.68 12.44 15.42
CA GLU A 15 -9.24 12.18 15.51
C GLU A 15 -8.46 12.71 14.29
N ALA A 16 -9.16 13.07 13.22
CA ALA A 16 -8.56 13.65 12.00
C ALA A 16 -8.35 15.18 12.11
N ARG A 17 -9.02 15.85 13.05
CA ARG A 17 -8.92 17.31 13.18
C ARG A 17 -7.60 17.71 13.83
N GLY A 18 -6.82 18.55 13.13
CA GLY A 18 -5.55 19.09 13.62
C GLY A 18 -4.28 18.31 13.24
N ARG A 19 -4.39 17.22 12.43
CA ARG A 19 -3.24 16.44 11.98
C ARG A 19 -2.71 16.93 10.63
N PRO A 20 -1.39 16.82 10.38
CA PRO A 20 -0.84 17.02 9.07
C PRO A 20 -1.53 16.08 8.06
N GLY A 21 -2.20 16.65 7.04
CA GLY A 21 -2.93 15.87 6.05
C GLY A 21 -4.41 15.57 6.36
N ALA A 22 -4.93 15.94 7.53
CA ALA A 22 -6.34 15.81 7.86
C ALA A 22 -7.23 16.50 6.80
N GLY A 23 -8.22 15.78 6.29
CA GLY A 23 -9.12 16.28 5.23
C GLY A 23 -8.56 16.17 3.81
N ARG A 24 -7.31 15.80 3.59
CA ARG A 24 -6.75 15.51 2.28
C ARG A 24 -7.33 14.21 1.72
N TRP A 25 -7.64 14.21 0.44
CA TRP A 25 -8.10 13.03 -0.26
C TRP A 25 -7.44 12.90 -1.63
N ASN A 26 -6.99 11.71 -1.93
CA ASN A 26 -6.66 11.26 -3.28
C ASN A 26 -6.91 9.74 -3.37
N HIS A 27 -6.67 9.17 -4.53
CA HIS A 27 -6.89 7.74 -4.75
C HIS A 27 -6.01 6.86 -3.84
N ASN A 28 -4.77 7.27 -3.57
CA ASN A 28 -3.86 6.52 -2.72
C ASN A 28 -4.31 6.52 -1.25
N ILE A 29 -4.73 7.69 -0.73
CA ILE A 29 -5.28 7.81 0.64
C ILE A 29 -6.55 6.98 0.78
N HIS A 30 -7.44 7.01 -0.24
CA HIS A 30 -8.70 6.25 -0.21
C HIS A 30 -8.45 4.75 -0.01
N TYR A 31 -7.56 4.19 -0.81
CA TYR A 31 -7.26 2.76 -0.75
C TYR A 31 -6.26 2.40 0.36
N GLY A 32 -5.38 3.31 0.76
CA GLY A 32 -4.47 3.11 1.88
C GLY A 32 -5.21 2.82 3.19
N LEU A 33 -6.35 3.49 3.43
CA LEU A 33 -7.22 3.18 4.57
C LEU A 33 -7.80 1.76 4.53
N GLU A 34 -8.03 1.22 3.33
CA GLU A 34 -8.50 -0.17 3.17
C GLU A 34 -7.41 -1.17 3.55
N LEU A 35 -6.13 -0.85 3.26
CA LEU A 35 -5.00 -1.72 3.61
C LEU A 35 -4.80 -1.84 5.12
N LEU A 36 -5.15 -0.83 5.91
CA LEU A 36 -5.07 -0.89 7.37
C LEU A 36 -5.93 -2.02 7.96
N ARG A 37 -7.03 -2.39 7.29
CA ARG A 37 -7.88 -3.51 7.70
C ARG A 37 -7.23 -4.88 7.47
N ALA A 38 -6.21 -4.94 6.60
CA ALA A 38 -5.46 -6.17 6.34
C ALA A 38 -4.31 -6.39 7.31
N VAL A 39 -4.01 -5.43 8.18
CA VAL A 39 -2.95 -5.54 9.19
C VAL A 39 -3.33 -6.63 10.19
N PRO A 40 -2.49 -7.67 10.37
CA PRO A 40 -2.73 -8.67 11.40
C PRO A 40 -2.71 -8.04 12.79
N SER A 41 -3.60 -8.46 13.69
CA SER A 41 -3.64 -7.96 15.07
C SER A 41 -2.37 -8.28 15.87
N SER A 42 -1.58 -9.24 15.40
CA SER A 42 -0.29 -9.63 15.99
C SER A 42 0.90 -8.94 15.33
N ALA A 43 0.68 -8.06 14.35
CA ALA A 43 1.78 -7.39 13.66
C ALA A 43 2.46 -6.36 14.59
N SER A 44 3.77 -6.47 14.73
CA SER A 44 4.61 -5.55 15.50
C SER A 44 5.59 -4.76 14.64
N VAL A 45 5.95 -5.27 13.46
CA VAL A 45 6.88 -4.60 12.53
C VAL A 45 6.28 -4.54 11.13
N ALA A 46 6.18 -3.33 10.57
CA ALA A 46 5.67 -3.11 9.22
C ALA A 46 6.65 -2.34 8.33
N LEU A 47 6.54 -2.56 7.02
CA LEU A 47 7.28 -1.84 5.98
C LEU A 47 6.30 -1.24 4.96
N ASP A 48 6.44 0.07 4.69
CA ASP A 48 5.73 0.77 3.62
C ASP A 48 6.72 1.15 2.50
N ILE A 49 6.54 0.57 1.32
CA ILE A 49 7.46 0.71 0.19
C ILE A 49 6.93 1.74 -0.81
N GLY A 50 7.75 2.75 -1.12
CA GLY A 50 7.33 3.94 -1.84
C GLY A 50 6.43 4.79 -0.96
N CYS A 51 6.86 5.05 0.28
CA CYS A 51 6.05 5.65 1.34
C CYS A 51 5.74 7.14 1.11
N GLY A 52 6.45 7.79 0.16
CA GLY A 52 6.30 9.20 -0.12
C GLY A 52 6.44 10.08 1.13
N GLU A 53 5.50 10.99 1.35
CA GLU A 53 5.45 11.86 2.56
C GLU A 53 5.05 11.12 3.85
N GLY A 54 5.04 9.78 3.86
CA GLY A 54 4.84 8.95 5.05
C GLY A 54 3.44 9.02 5.66
N TRP A 55 2.40 9.37 4.90
CA TRP A 55 1.04 9.39 5.42
C TRP A 55 0.62 8.02 5.93
N LEU A 56 0.79 6.96 5.11
CA LEU A 56 0.40 5.60 5.48
C LEU A 56 1.27 5.04 6.60
N VAL A 57 2.56 5.37 6.63
CA VAL A 57 3.48 5.02 7.72
C VAL A 57 2.94 5.49 9.07
N ARG A 58 2.50 6.76 9.15
CA ARG A 58 1.93 7.32 10.38
C ARG A 58 0.58 6.70 10.77
N GLU A 59 -0.24 6.32 9.80
CA GLU A 59 -1.49 5.62 10.09
C GLU A 59 -1.25 4.16 10.54
N LEU A 60 -0.27 3.46 9.93
CA LEU A 60 0.14 2.13 10.35
C LEU A 60 0.69 2.11 11.77
N ASN A 61 1.49 3.09 12.15
CA ASN A 61 2.08 3.17 13.50
C ASN A 61 1.04 3.30 14.63
N ARG A 62 -0.22 3.52 14.31
CA ARG A 62 -1.32 3.53 15.30
C ARG A 62 -1.77 2.13 15.70
N VAL A 63 -1.41 1.13 14.89
CA VAL A 63 -1.84 -0.27 15.05
C VAL A 63 -0.66 -1.25 14.99
N VAL A 64 0.56 -0.75 14.70
CA VAL A 64 1.80 -1.52 14.63
C VAL A 64 2.87 -0.76 15.41
N ASP A 65 3.63 -1.45 16.25
CA ASP A 65 4.60 -0.82 17.16
C ASP A 65 5.75 -0.13 16.44
N HIS A 66 6.25 -0.74 15.35
CA HIS A 66 7.37 -0.21 14.57
C HIS A 66 7.08 -0.24 13.07
N VAL A 67 7.16 0.91 12.43
CA VAL A 67 6.89 1.07 11.00
C VAL A 67 8.07 1.74 10.31
N ILE A 68 8.57 1.10 9.28
CA ILE A 68 9.62 1.63 8.42
C ILE A 68 8.99 2.08 7.10
N GLY A 69 9.23 3.33 6.71
CA GLY A 69 8.91 3.83 5.37
C GLY A 69 10.16 3.96 4.54
N ILE A 70 10.20 3.39 3.34
CA ILE A 70 11.30 3.57 2.39
C ILE A 70 10.79 4.23 1.11
N ASP A 71 11.53 5.23 0.63
CA ASP A 71 11.29 5.86 -0.67
C ASP A 71 12.62 6.27 -1.30
N ALA A 72 12.73 6.17 -2.61
CA ALA A 72 13.91 6.60 -3.36
C ALA A 72 13.99 8.14 -3.50
N ASP A 73 12.86 8.83 -3.36
CA ASP A 73 12.77 10.28 -3.46
C ASP A 73 13.11 10.97 -2.14
N GLU A 74 14.29 11.61 -2.12
CA GLU A 74 14.82 12.31 -0.95
C GLU A 74 13.89 13.46 -0.50
N GLU A 75 13.26 14.17 -1.44
CA GLU A 75 12.35 15.27 -1.12
C GLU A 75 11.10 14.76 -0.40
N SER A 76 10.54 13.65 -0.86
CA SER A 76 9.41 12.99 -0.20
C SER A 76 9.75 12.58 1.24
N ILE A 77 10.92 12.00 1.48
CA ILE A 77 11.35 11.63 2.83
C ILE A 77 11.66 12.86 3.69
N ALA A 78 12.24 13.91 3.12
CA ALA A 78 12.43 15.18 3.84
C ALA A 78 11.08 15.77 4.29
N ASN A 79 10.09 15.73 3.41
CA ASN A 79 8.72 16.14 3.73
C ASN A 79 8.09 15.24 4.82
N ALA A 80 8.28 13.91 4.74
CA ALA A 80 7.82 12.99 5.78
C ALA A 80 8.40 13.32 7.16
N ARG A 81 9.70 13.59 7.23
CA ARG A 81 10.42 13.95 8.46
C ARG A 81 10.05 15.34 8.99
N SER A 82 9.62 16.27 8.12
CA SER A 82 9.23 17.64 8.49
C SER A 82 8.00 17.68 9.42
N TYR A 83 7.20 16.62 9.46
CA TYR A 83 6.08 16.49 10.41
C TYR A 83 6.53 16.19 11.85
N GLY A 84 7.84 16.07 12.08
CA GLY A 84 8.44 15.78 13.38
C GLY A 84 8.63 14.28 13.64
N PRO A 85 9.45 13.95 14.63
CA PRO A 85 9.69 12.57 15.04
C PRO A 85 8.42 11.95 15.61
N VAL A 86 8.20 10.68 15.27
CA VAL A 86 7.12 9.85 15.82
C VAL A 86 7.77 8.59 16.37
N GLU A 87 7.49 8.26 17.63
CA GLU A 87 8.01 7.03 18.24
C GLU A 87 7.55 5.80 17.44
N GLY A 88 8.45 4.87 17.19
CA GLY A 88 8.16 3.69 16.40
C GLY A 88 8.12 3.91 14.88
N VAL A 89 8.53 5.08 14.38
CA VAL A 89 8.56 5.37 12.94
C VAL A 89 9.97 5.70 12.48
N ASP A 90 10.44 4.97 11.45
CA ASP A 90 11.67 5.26 10.74
C ASP A 90 11.41 5.57 9.27
N TYR A 91 12.16 6.53 8.71
CA TYR A 91 12.13 6.85 7.30
C TYR A 91 13.50 6.64 6.65
N ILE A 92 13.54 5.92 5.54
CA ILE A 92 14.74 5.58 4.79
C ILE A 92 14.67 6.23 3.40
N VAL A 93 15.70 6.99 3.03
CA VAL A 93 15.94 7.36 1.64
C VAL A 93 16.72 6.23 0.99
N GLY A 94 16.18 5.56 -0.01
CA GLY A 94 16.89 4.48 -0.69
C GLY A 94 16.07 3.70 -1.67
N ASP A 95 16.78 2.95 -2.50
CA ASP A 95 16.20 1.98 -3.42
C ASP A 95 15.79 0.73 -2.65
N PHE A 96 14.53 0.32 -2.80
CA PHE A 96 13.98 -0.86 -2.13
C PHE A 96 14.75 -2.15 -2.44
N PHE A 97 15.25 -2.29 -3.68
CA PHE A 97 15.99 -3.50 -4.07
C PHE A 97 17.42 -3.51 -3.55
N ALA A 98 18.04 -2.35 -3.42
CA ALA A 98 19.41 -2.22 -2.96
C ALA A 98 19.54 -2.18 -1.43
N TYR A 99 18.46 -1.78 -0.72
CA TYR A 99 18.51 -1.68 0.73
C TYR A 99 18.60 -3.07 1.39
N PRO A 100 19.54 -3.28 2.34
CA PRO A 100 19.84 -4.60 2.92
C PRO A 100 18.85 -5.00 4.03
N PHE A 101 17.55 -5.06 3.71
CA PHE A 101 16.58 -5.63 4.64
C PHE A 101 16.84 -7.13 4.83
N GLU A 102 16.78 -7.57 6.07
CA GLU A 102 16.89 -8.99 6.40
C GLU A 102 15.63 -9.76 5.96
N PRO A 103 15.78 -10.95 5.36
CA PRO A 103 14.64 -11.81 5.04
C PRO A 103 13.80 -12.13 6.29
N ALA A 104 12.51 -12.32 6.10
CA ALA A 104 11.56 -12.68 7.16
C ALA A 104 11.62 -11.75 8.40
N SER A 105 11.71 -10.44 8.18
CA SER A 105 11.85 -9.43 9.23
C SER A 105 10.56 -8.64 9.50
N PHE A 106 9.55 -8.74 8.61
CA PHE A 106 8.32 -7.95 8.71
C PHE A 106 7.08 -8.82 8.88
N ASP A 107 6.15 -8.36 9.72
CA ASP A 107 4.83 -8.97 9.92
C ASP A 107 3.82 -8.46 8.90
N PHE A 108 4.00 -7.20 8.45
CA PHE A 108 3.16 -6.57 7.45
C PHE A 108 3.99 -5.76 6.47
N ILE A 109 3.73 -5.93 5.17
CA ILE A 109 4.36 -5.14 4.11
C ILE A 109 3.28 -4.53 3.23
N THR A 110 3.44 -3.24 2.93
CA THR A 110 2.50 -2.53 2.06
C THR A 110 3.21 -1.67 1.03
N SER A 111 2.48 -1.32 -0.02
CA SER A 111 2.88 -0.33 -1.02
C SER A 111 1.64 0.24 -1.69
N VAL A 112 1.56 1.55 -1.83
CA VAL A 112 0.41 2.23 -2.43
C VAL A 112 0.84 3.10 -3.60
N GLY A 113 0.53 2.64 -4.82
CA GLY A 113 0.77 3.40 -6.05
C GLY A 113 2.24 3.50 -6.45
N ALA A 114 3.12 2.63 -5.94
CA ALA A 114 4.55 2.66 -6.24
C ALA A 114 5.05 1.47 -7.07
N LEU A 115 4.40 0.30 -7.03
CA LEU A 115 4.89 -0.92 -7.69
C LEU A 115 5.18 -0.77 -9.19
N HIS A 116 4.34 -0.04 -9.92
CA HIS A 116 4.50 0.14 -11.37
C HIS A 116 5.74 0.95 -11.77
N HIS A 117 6.45 1.55 -10.79
CA HIS A 117 7.75 2.20 -11.00
C HIS A 117 8.93 1.25 -10.79
N MET A 118 8.72 0.14 -10.08
CA MET A 118 9.79 -0.77 -9.64
C MET A 118 9.84 -2.09 -10.40
N GLY A 119 8.82 -2.40 -11.21
CA GLY A 119 8.63 -3.73 -11.80
C GLY A 119 7.93 -4.66 -10.80
N GLU A 120 6.64 -4.88 -11.05
CA GLU A 120 5.71 -5.48 -10.10
C GLU A 120 6.10 -6.90 -9.69
N GLU A 121 6.60 -7.73 -10.64
CA GLU A 121 6.97 -9.12 -10.36
C GLU A 121 8.15 -9.20 -9.37
N ALA A 122 9.21 -8.46 -9.65
CA ALA A 122 10.40 -8.43 -8.81
C ALA A 122 10.08 -7.84 -7.42
N ALA A 123 9.26 -6.77 -7.39
CA ALA A 123 8.87 -6.16 -6.14
C ALA A 123 8.03 -7.09 -5.26
N LEU A 124 7.03 -7.77 -5.83
CA LEU A 124 6.21 -8.75 -5.10
C LEU A 124 7.02 -9.93 -4.60
N SER A 125 7.99 -10.43 -5.40
CA SER A 125 8.90 -11.51 -5.00
C SER A 125 9.74 -11.11 -3.78
N ARG A 126 10.37 -9.91 -3.84
CA ARG A 126 11.17 -9.42 -2.72
C ARG A 126 10.33 -9.14 -1.48
N MET A 127 9.12 -8.58 -1.62
CA MET A 127 8.20 -8.41 -0.50
C MET A 127 7.87 -9.75 0.17
N ALA A 128 7.64 -10.80 -0.64
CA ALA A 128 7.38 -12.14 -0.11
C ALA A 128 8.57 -12.73 0.65
N GLU A 129 9.81 -12.47 0.21
CA GLU A 129 11.04 -12.88 0.92
C GLU A 129 11.13 -12.20 2.28
N LEU A 130 10.85 -10.90 2.35
CA LEU A 130 10.97 -10.08 3.54
C LEU A 130 9.89 -10.35 4.59
N LEU A 131 8.74 -10.89 4.21
CA LEU A 131 7.69 -11.28 5.14
C LEU A 131 8.08 -12.48 5.98
N ARG A 132 7.76 -12.42 7.27
CA ARG A 132 7.76 -13.56 8.18
C ARG A 132 6.74 -14.60 7.73
N PRO A 133 6.92 -15.89 8.09
CA PRO A 133 5.84 -16.87 8.00
C PRO A 133 4.57 -16.34 8.69
N SER A 134 3.43 -16.50 8.06
CA SER A 134 2.12 -15.92 8.48
C SER A 134 2.03 -14.39 8.43
N GLY A 135 3.05 -13.69 7.99
CA GLY A 135 3.02 -12.25 7.70
C GLY A 135 2.12 -11.94 6.51
N THR A 136 1.60 -10.73 6.45
CA THR A 136 0.65 -10.30 5.42
C THR A 136 1.23 -9.21 4.53
N LEU A 137 1.03 -9.37 3.23
CA LEU A 137 1.29 -8.36 2.20
C LEU A 137 -0.04 -7.75 1.77
N ALA A 138 -0.10 -6.42 1.68
CA ALA A 138 -1.26 -5.70 1.15
C ALA A 138 -0.80 -4.53 0.25
N VAL A 139 -1.16 -4.58 -1.03
CA VAL A 139 -0.66 -3.66 -2.05
C VAL A 139 -1.83 -3.04 -2.81
N VAL A 140 -1.72 -1.75 -3.09
CA VAL A 140 -2.58 -1.03 -4.03
C VAL A 140 -1.73 -0.55 -5.20
N GLY A 141 -2.07 -0.98 -6.40
CA GLY A 141 -1.37 -0.58 -7.62
C GLY A 141 -2.29 -0.02 -8.69
N LEU A 142 -1.69 0.38 -9.80
CA LEU A 142 -2.37 0.84 -11.00
C LEU A 142 -2.26 -0.22 -12.09
N GLY A 143 -3.37 -0.47 -12.79
CA GLY A 143 -3.38 -1.34 -13.95
C GLY A 143 -3.82 -0.60 -15.21
N ARG A 144 -3.28 -1.01 -16.36
CA ARG A 144 -3.67 -0.48 -17.66
C ARG A 144 -5.00 -1.07 -18.09
N SER A 145 -5.96 -0.21 -18.42
CA SER A 145 -7.22 -0.61 -19.01
C SER A 145 -7.05 -0.99 -20.48
N ARG A 146 -7.81 -1.99 -20.94
CA ARG A 146 -7.90 -2.43 -22.33
C ARG A 146 -9.28 -2.07 -22.88
N LEU A 147 -9.35 -1.07 -23.73
CA LEU A 147 -10.59 -0.72 -24.44
C LEU A 147 -10.83 -1.67 -25.62
N PRO A 148 -12.09 -2.02 -25.91
CA PRO A 148 -13.34 -1.56 -25.28
C PRO A 148 -13.76 -2.36 -24.03
N VAL A 149 -13.07 -3.44 -23.67
CA VAL A 149 -13.47 -4.39 -22.61
C VAL A 149 -13.63 -3.70 -21.24
N ASP A 150 -12.74 -2.74 -20.93
CA ASP A 150 -12.72 -2.03 -19.65
C ASP A 150 -13.54 -0.74 -19.64
N LEU A 151 -14.33 -0.44 -20.67
CA LEU A 151 -15.06 0.83 -20.80
C LEU A 151 -15.98 1.10 -19.60
N ALA A 152 -16.68 0.08 -19.11
CA ALA A 152 -17.55 0.23 -17.94
C ALA A 152 -16.78 0.63 -16.68
N TRP A 153 -15.58 0.07 -16.48
CA TRP A 153 -14.69 0.42 -15.38
C TRP A 153 -14.11 1.83 -15.51
N GLU A 154 -13.79 2.26 -16.74
CA GLU A 154 -13.34 3.63 -17.02
C GLU A 154 -14.42 4.65 -16.66
N LEU A 155 -15.65 4.41 -17.08
CA LEU A 155 -16.79 5.27 -16.77
C LEU A 155 -17.10 5.30 -15.27
N ALA A 156 -17.11 4.12 -14.62
CA ALA A 156 -17.31 4.04 -13.17
C ALA A 156 -16.20 4.76 -12.39
N GLY A 157 -14.95 4.61 -12.81
CA GLY A 157 -13.79 5.30 -12.20
C GLY A 157 -13.89 6.82 -12.35
N ALA A 158 -14.28 7.30 -13.53
CA ALA A 158 -14.46 8.73 -13.79
C ALA A 158 -15.59 9.33 -12.93
N VAL A 159 -16.74 8.65 -12.84
CA VAL A 159 -17.88 9.06 -12.01
C VAL A 159 -17.49 9.08 -10.53
N ALA A 160 -16.88 8.00 -10.03
CA ALA A 160 -16.46 7.92 -8.64
C ALA A 160 -15.44 9.02 -8.28
N THR A 161 -14.44 9.25 -9.14
CA THR A 161 -13.45 10.32 -8.95
C THR A 161 -14.11 11.69 -8.89
N ARG A 162 -15.09 11.96 -9.79
CA ARG A 162 -15.80 13.25 -9.82
C ARG A 162 -16.67 13.45 -8.57
N ALA A 163 -17.38 12.41 -8.13
CA ALA A 163 -18.17 12.46 -6.91
C ALA A 163 -17.29 12.74 -5.67
N HIS A 164 -16.15 12.08 -5.56
CA HIS A 164 -15.22 12.33 -4.45
C HIS A 164 -14.60 13.74 -4.48
N LYS A 165 -14.28 14.27 -5.66
CA LYS A 165 -13.77 15.65 -5.80
C LYS A 165 -14.78 16.73 -5.42
N LEU A 166 -16.08 16.44 -5.52
CA LEU A 166 -17.14 17.39 -5.09
C LEU A 166 -17.30 17.44 -3.56
N THR A 167 -16.94 16.36 -2.87
CA THR A 167 -17.20 16.22 -1.43
C THR A 167 -15.93 16.30 -0.56
N ARG A 168 -14.73 16.25 -1.17
CA ARG A 168 -13.45 16.17 -0.46
C ARG A 168 -12.39 17.08 -1.09
N ALA A 169 -11.50 17.63 -0.26
CA ALA A 169 -10.35 18.40 -0.75
C ALA A 169 -9.36 17.46 -1.47
N TYR A 170 -9.33 17.54 -2.80
CA TYR A 170 -8.39 16.74 -3.60
C TYR A 170 -6.96 17.24 -3.39
N TRP A 171 -6.07 16.34 -3.03
CA TRP A 171 -4.66 16.61 -2.87
C TRP A 171 -3.84 15.89 -3.95
N ALA A 172 -3.08 16.65 -4.73
CA ALA A 172 -2.19 16.10 -5.75
C ALA A 172 -0.86 15.72 -5.11
N THR A 173 -0.47 14.47 -5.23
CA THR A 173 0.86 13.99 -4.82
C THR A 173 1.91 14.57 -5.78
N PRO A 174 3.02 15.11 -5.30
CA PRO A 174 4.12 15.58 -6.15
C PRO A 174 4.90 14.45 -6.84
N ALA A 175 4.66 13.19 -6.47
CA ALA A 175 5.36 12.02 -6.99
C ALA A 175 5.32 11.92 -8.53
N PRO A 176 6.39 11.42 -9.17
CA PRO A 176 6.44 11.15 -10.60
C PRO A 176 5.27 10.26 -11.04
N LYS A 177 4.73 10.49 -12.23
CA LYS A 177 3.61 9.71 -12.77
C LYS A 177 4.09 8.93 -14.00
N VAL A 178 4.08 7.61 -13.89
CA VAL A 178 4.21 6.73 -15.06
C VAL A 178 2.83 6.42 -15.58
N TRP A 179 2.54 6.90 -16.79
CA TRP A 179 1.26 6.68 -17.44
C TRP A 179 1.45 6.46 -18.95
N PRO A 180 0.85 5.43 -19.56
CA PRO A 180 0.01 4.40 -18.93
C PRO A 180 0.84 3.41 -18.06
N PRO A 181 0.21 2.71 -17.11
CA PRO A 181 0.86 1.62 -16.37
C PRO A 181 1.37 0.52 -17.33
N PRO A 182 2.51 -0.13 -17.03
CA PRO A 182 3.12 -1.11 -17.93
C PRO A 182 2.22 -2.33 -18.19
N HIS A 183 1.54 -2.82 -17.16
CA HIS A 183 0.74 -4.04 -17.22
C HIS A 183 -0.77 -3.79 -17.13
N SER A 184 -1.54 -4.60 -17.83
CA SER A 184 -3.00 -4.65 -17.72
C SER A 184 -3.42 -5.41 -16.47
N TYR A 185 -4.70 -5.27 -16.07
CA TYR A 185 -5.25 -5.97 -14.90
C TYR A 185 -5.16 -7.50 -15.01
N ASP A 186 -5.31 -8.05 -16.24
CA ASP A 186 -5.21 -9.50 -16.46
C ASP A 186 -3.77 -9.99 -16.34
N GLU A 187 -2.80 -9.22 -16.87
CA GLU A 187 -1.38 -9.52 -16.73
C GLU A 187 -0.96 -9.47 -15.25
N LEU A 188 -1.38 -8.43 -14.53
CA LEU A 188 -1.12 -8.29 -13.09
C LEU A 188 -1.76 -9.42 -12.28
N ARG A 189 -2.99 -9.81 -12.63
CA ARG A 189 -3.68 -10.93 -11.99
C ARG A 189 -2.93 -12.23 -12.22
N CYS A 190 -2.49 -12.51 -13.44
CA CYS A 190 -1.75 -13.72 -13.78
C CYS A 190 -0.40 -13.75 -13.05
N MET A 191 0.42 -12.72 -13.23
CA MET A 191 1.75 -12.58 -12.64
C MET A 191 1.72 -12.68 -11.12
N SER A 192 0.86 -11.90 -10.47
CA SER A 192 0.75 -11.95 -9.01
C SER A 192 0.28 -13.30 -8.48
N GLY A 193 -0.49 -14.08 -9.27
CA GLY A 193 -0.89 -15.44 -8.92
C GLY A 193 0.25 -16.46 -8.97
N ILE A 194 1.22 -16.24 -9.84
CA ILE A 194 2.43 -17.05 -9.94
C ILE A 194 3.37 -16.75 -8.76
N VAL A 195 3.61 -15.45 -8.50
CA VAL A 195 4.54 -15.01 -7.44
C VAL A 195 3.97 -15.26 -6.04
N LEU A 196 2.67 -15.05 -5.86
CA LEU A 196 1.98 -15.13 -4.57
C LEU A 196 0.80 -16.14 -4.66
N PRO A 197 1.07 -17.46 -4.65
CA PRO A 197 0.00 -18.46 -4.72
C PRO A 197 -1.02 -18.30 -3.58
N GLY A 198 -2.30 -18.32 -3.92
CA GLY A 198 -3.38 -18.14 -2.94
C GLY A 198 -3.69 -16.69 -2.58
N ARG A 199 -3.09 -15.70 -3.24
CA ARG A 199 -3.41 -14.28 -3.02
C ARG A 199 -4.84 -13.95 -3.42
N HIS A 200 -5.42 -12.96 -2.78
CA HIS A 200 -6.64 -12.31 -3.24
C HIS A 200 -6.25 -11.14 -4.16
N PHE A 201 -6.92 -11.08 -5.31
CA PHE A 201 -6.76 -9.97 -6.25
C PHE A 201 -8.12 -9.33 -6.50
N HIS A 202 -8.26 -8.07 -6.17
CA HIS A 202 -9.47 -7.29 -6.38
C HIS A 202 -9.19 -6.09 -7.30
N ARG A 203 -10.03 -5.90 -8.32
CA ARG A 203 -10.01 -4.68 -9.12
C ARG A 203 -10.93 -3.66 -8.45
N GLY A 204 -10.34 -2.57 -7.99
CA GLY A 204 -11.05 -1.43 -7.42
C GLY A 204 -11.50 -0.43 -8.48
N ALA A 205 -12.36 0.50 -8.08
CA ALA A 205 -12.68 1.68 -8.87
C ALA A 205 -11.44 2.61 -9.00
N MET A 206 -11.57 3.69 -9.80
CA MET A 206 -10.53 4.72 -9.91
C MET A 206 -9.15 4.18 -10.32
N TRP A 207 -9.16 3.22 -11.25
CA TRP A 207 -7.95 2.62 -11.87
C TRP A 207 -7.01 1.91 -10.90
N ARG A 208 -7.53 1.33 -9.82
CA ARG A 208 -6.73 0.62 -8.82
C ARG A 208 -7.00 -0.89 -8.86
N TYR A 209 -6.00 -1.64 -8.43
CA TYR A 209 -6.14 -3.02 -8.00
C TYR A 209 -5.60 -3.14 -6.57
N ILE A 210 -6.08 -4.16 -5.87
CA ILE A 210 -5.63 -4.50 -4.53
C ILE A 210 -5.20 -5.95 -4.56
N ILE A 211 -4.03 -6.22 -3.99
CA ILE A 211 -3.53 -7.57 -3.72
C ILE A 211 -3.39 -7.70 -2.21
N THR A 212 -3.95 -8.76 -1.66
CA THR A 212 -3.67 -9.19 -0.29
C THR A 212 -3.20 -10.63 -0.30
N TRP A 213 -2.18 -10.93 0.49
CA TRP A 213 -1.60 -12.26 0.58
C TRP A 213 -0.98 -12.49 1.95
N THR A 214 -1.26 -13.65 2.54
CA THR A 214 -0.60 -14.08 3.76
C THR A 214 0.38 -15.18 3.40
N LYS A 215 1.65 -14.98 3.79
CA LYS A 215 2.70 -15.97 3.57
C LYS A 215 2.37 -17.25 4.34
N PRO A 216 2.42 -18.42 3.71
CA PRO A 216 2.20 -19.67 4.42
C PRO A 216 3.08 -19.78 5.68
N GLY A 217 2.49 -20.21 6.78
CA GLY A 217 3.26 -20.52 7.99
C GLY A 217 4.21 -21.69 7.74
N THR A 218 5.32 -21.76 8.49
CA THR A 218 6.13 -22.97 8.52
C THR A 218 5.26 -24.10 9.07
N ALA A 219 5.10 -25.17 8.29
CA ALA A 219 4.48 -26.37 8.81
C ALA A 219 5.28 -26.83 10.05
N LEU A 220 4.60 -26.97 11.18
CA LEU A 220 5.19 -27.60 12.34
C LEU A 220 5.49 -29.07 11.93
N SER A 221 6.76 -29.35 11.73
CA SER A 221 7.27 -30.72 11.49
C SER A 221 7.21 -31.53 12.77
#